data_0075833cb68ce658634ef300f5cf8e1a
#
_entry.id   0075833cb68ce658634ef300f5cf8e1a
#
_cell.length_a   1.000
_cell.length_b   1.000
_cell.length_c   1.000
_cell.angle_alpha   90.00
_cell.angle_beta   90.00
_cell.angle_gamma   90.00
#
_symmetry.space_group_name_H-M   'P 1'
#
loop_
_entity.id
_entity.type
_entity.pdbx_description
1 polymer ?
#
loop_
_entity_poly.entity_id
_entity_poly.type
_entity_poly.pdbx_seq_one_letter_code
_entity_poly.pdbx_strand_id
1 'polypeptide(L)'
;MKNYHFVASSALVLSASAFAQIAIDGTAEAAYGPAAVVQSVGTGFGNSIDGQRGTCDGSELDGAFASLDAVGGYLYLTFAGNMQSNFNKFELFIDCKAGAGQNQLRSDNVDVDFNGLNRMGADAANALPGLKFDAGFDADFYFTCTGGNDPYTLYANFAQVLTKGGGIGSYIGQSVTDPTSGVIRIDDVTYGIQAAIDNSNILGVDGDPAGTSTGAGVATGIELRIPISVLGWDGVSPIKVCAFINGGGHDYASNQFIAPLPAGYGNMGEPRVLDLSVVPDDQFFIVGGGTPPNPCPSDLNGDNLVNGADLGQMLGVWGPCPALCPADLDNDGLVSGSDLGQMLGAWGVCPG
;
A
#
# COMPACT_ATOMS: atom_id res chain seq x y z
N MET A 1 -71.85 -2.03 -14.20
CA MET A 1 -70.49 -1.84 -14.68
C MET A 1 -69.55 -1.77 -13.50
N LYS A 2 -68.68 -2.74 -13.32
CA LYS A 2 -67.67 -2.74 -12.21
C LYS A 2 -66.36 -2.22 -12.76
N ASN A 3 -65.89 -1.10 -12.20
CA ASN A 3 -64.60 -0.51 -12.57
C ASN A 3 -63.50 -1.28 -11.82
N TYR A 4 -62.59 -1.91 -12.53
CA TYR A 4 -61.35 -2.47 -12.00
C TYR A 4 -60.25 -1.41 -12.13
N HIS A 5 -59.71 -0.96 -10.99
CA HIS A 5 -58.48 -0.14 -10.96
C HIS A 5 -57.29 -1.09 -11.00
N PHE A 6 -56.51 -0.99 -12.07
CA PHE A 6 -55.17 -1.59 -12.13
C PHE A 6 -54.17 -0.72 -11.34
N VAL A 7 -53.61 -1.25 -10.28
CA VAL A 7 -52.46 -0.66 -9.62
C VAL A 7 -51.22 -1.21 -10.27
N ALA A 8 -50.49 -0.38 -10.98
CA ALA A 8 -49.19 -0.71 -11.54
C ALA A 8 -48.14 -0.58 -10.41
N SER A 9 -47.63 -1.71 -9.94
CA SER A 9 -46.45 -1.72 -9.07
C SER A 9 -45.20 -1.53 -9.93
N SER A 10 -44.60 -0.36 -9.88
CA SER A 10 -43.27 -0.12 -10.41
C SER A 10 -42.22 -0.73 -9.46
N ALA A 11 -41.59 -1.81 -9.88
CA ALA A 11 -40.42 -2.33 -9.19
C ALA A 11 -39.23 -1.38 -9.44
N LEU A 12 -38.79 -0.77 -8.37
CA LEU A 12 -37.54 0.00 -8.38
C LEU A 12 -36.38 -0.98 -8.47
N VAL A 13 -35.72 -1.07 -9.62
CA VAL A 13 -34.48 -1.81 -9.78
C VAL A 13 -33.38 -0.93 -9.22
N LEU A 14 -32.96 -1.17 -7.99
CA LEU A 14 -31.71 -0.64 -7.47
C LEU A 14 -30.58 -1.30 -8.27
N SER A 15 -29.95 -0.56 -9.15
CA SER A 15 -28.65 -0.92 -9.72
C SER A 15 -27.60 -0.71 -8.62
N ALA A 16 -27.21 -1.77 -7.94
CA ALA A 16 -25.97 -1.74 -7.15
C ALA A 16 -24.84 -1.39 -8.11
N SER A 17 -24.17 -0.29 -7.87
CA SER A 17 -22.90 0.02 -8.52
C SER A 17 -21.92 -1.08 -8.13
N ALA A 18 -21.61 -2.00 -9.04
CA ALA A 18 -20.53 -2.94 -8.85
C ALA A 18 -19.25 -2.10 -8.80
N PHE A 19 -18.65 -1.94 -7.63
CA PHE A 19 -17.27 -1.48 -7.54
C PHE A 19 -16.45 -2.42 -8.42
N ALA A 20 -15.64 -1.86 -9.32
CA ALA A 20 -14.76 -2.67 -10.14
C ALA A 20 -13.84 -3.45 -9.19
N GLN A 21 -13.91 -4.76 -9.25
CA GLN A 21 -13.10 -5.63 -8.40
C GLN A 21 -11.64 -5.47 -8.82
N ILE A 22 -10.75 -5.17 -7.90
CA ILE A 22 -9.30 -5.18 -8.12
C ILE A 22 -8.89 -6.63 -8.40
N ALA A 23 -8.29 -6.87 -9.57
CA ALA A 23 -7.70 -8.15 -9.92
C ALA A 23 -6.22 -8.12 -9.53
N ILE A 24 -5.68 -9.22 -9.03
CA ILE A 24 -4.26 -9.29 -8.68
C ILE A 24 -3.52 -9.90 -9.86
N ASP A 25 -2.96 -9.05 -10.72
CA ASP A 25 -2.28 -9.44 -11.96
C ASP A 25 -1.02 -8.61 -12.27
N GLY A 26 -0.64 -7.73 -11.35
CA GLY A 26 0.50 -6.82 -11.47
C GLY A 26 0.15 -5.48 -12.09
N THR A 27 -1.14 -5.11 -12.16
CA THR A 27 -1.59 -3.86 -12.78
C THR A 27 -2.49 -3.08 -11.82
N ALA A 28 -2.19 -1.81 -11.58
CA ALA A 28 -3.09 -0.92 -10.84
C ALA A 28 -4.24 -0.47 -11.76
N GLU A 29 -5.43 -1.05 -11.55
CA GLU A 29 -6.63 -0.65 -12.27
C GLU A 29 -7.21 0.67 -11.75
N ALA A 30 -8.15 1.24 -12.50
CA ALA A 30 -8.85 2.47 -12.12
C ALA A 30 -9.51 2.45 -10.73
N ALA A 31 -9.78 1.27 -10.19
CA ALA A 31 -10.34 1.09 -8.85
C ALA A 31 -9.39 1.51 -7.72
N TYR A 32 -8.08 1.57 -7.98
CA TYR A 32 -7.11 2.14 -7.04
C TYR A 32 -7.21 3.66 -6.90
N GLY A 33 -7.76 4.34 -7.91
CA GLY A 33 -7.69 5.80 -7.99
C GLY A 33 -6.32 6.29 -8.48
N PRO A 34 -5.95 7.55 -8.18
CA PRO A 34 -4.65 8.10 -8.56
C PRO A 34 -3.51 7.44 -7.76
N ALA A 35 -2.29 7.49 -8.30
CA ALA A 35 -1.11 7.05 -7.58
C ALA A 35 -0.99 7.79 -6.24
N ALA A 36 -0.77 7.05 -5.17
CA ALA A 36 -0.51 7.59 -3.83
C ALA A 36 0.87 8.26 -3.78
N VAL A 37 1.82 7.72 -4.54
CA VAL A 37 3.19 8.22 -4.67
C VAL A 37 3.64 8.08 -6.12
N VAL A 38 4.38 9.07 -6.61
CA VAL A 38 5.06 9.03 -7.91
C VAL A 38 6.56 9.18 -7.69
N GLN A 39 7.36 8.27 -8.24
CA GLN A 39 8.82 8.32 -8.17
C GLN A 39 9.35 9.50 -9.00
N SER A 40 10.35 10.17 -8.45
CA SER A 40 11.00 11.33 -9.08
C SER A 40 12.53 11.19 -9.13
N VAL A 41 13.05 10.04 -8.69
CA VAL A 41 14.50 9.75 -8.67
C VAL A 41 14.79 8.60 -9.62
N GLY A 42 15.69 8.79 -10.56
CA GLY A 42 16.11 7.77 -11.50
C GLY A 42 16.77 6.59 -10.82
N THR A 43 16.61 5.41 -11.39
CA THR A 43 17.07 4.15 -10.77
C THR A 43 18.58 3.97 -10.83
N GLY A 44 19.17 3.56 -9.71
CA GLY A 44 20.56 3.11 -9.66
C GLY A 44 20.72 1.60 -9.91
N PHE A 45 19.62 0.86 -10.16
CA PHE A 45 19.62 -0.59 -10.39
C PHE A 45 19.24 -1.00 -11.82
N GLY A 46 19.29 -0.06 -12.75
CA GLY A 46 18.98 -0.26 -14.15
C GLY A 46 17.51 0.02 -14.48
N ASN A 47 17.29 0.72 -15.58
CA ASN A 47 16.00 0.99 -16.17
C ASN A 47 15.62 -0.15 -17.11
N SER A 48 14.39 -0.66 -17.01
CA SER A 48 13.90 -1.73 -17.90
C SER A 48 13.31 -1.15 -19.17
N ILE A 49 13.71 -1.69 -20.32
CA ILE A 49 13.21 -1.30 -21.63
C ILE A 49 12.75 -2.50 -22.48
N ASP A 50 12.75 -3.72 -21.95
CA ASP A 50 12.46 -4.92 -22.74
C ASP A 50 10.96 -5.17 -22.95
N GLY A 51 10.08 -4.60 -22.12
CA GLY A 51 8.63 -4.65 -22.27
C GLY A 51 8.01 -6.04 -22.11
N GLN A 52 8.70 -6.96 -21.47
CA GLN A 52 8.23 -8.33 -21.28
C GLN A 52 7.63 -8.51 -19.89
N ARG A 53 6.46 -9.11 -19.79
CA ARG A 53 5.80 -9.36 -18.50
C ARG A 53 6.64 -10.24 -17.56
N GLY A 54 7.34 -11.22 -18.08
CA GLY A 54 8.08 -12.23 -17.34
C GLY A 54 9.59 -12.03 -17.29
N THR A 55 10.12 -10.94 -17.84
CA THR A 55 11.56 -10.61 -17.78
C THR A 55 11.75 -9.11 -17.85
N CYS A 56 12.84 -8.62 -17.29
CA CYS A 56 13.27 -7.25 -17.49
C CYS A 56 14.78 -7.12 -17.27
N ASP A 57 15.38 -6.09 -17.85
CA ASP A 57 16.81 -5.80 -17.82
C ASP A 57 17.23 -4.75 -16.78
N GLY A 58 16.28 -4.31 -15.95
CA GLY A 58 16.53 -3.39 -14.83
C GLY A 58 15.58 -3.60 -13.68
N SER A 59 15.86 -2.93 -12.54
CA SER A 59 14.98 -2.87 -11.39
C SER A 59 14.72 -1.42 -11.04
N GLU A 60 13.44 -1.04 -11.01
CA GLU A 60 13.00 0.32 -10.73
C GLU A 60 11.65 0.34 -10.03
N LEU A 61 11.37 1.41 -9.31
CA LEU A 61 10.05 1.70 -8.76
C LEU A 61 9.61 3.06 -9.30
N ASP A 62 8.45 3.09 -9.95
CA ASP A 62 7.88 4.26 -10.58
C ASP A 62 6.84 4.97 -9.72
N GLY A 63 6.27 4.26 -8.77
CA GLY A 63 5.28 4.80 -7.86
C GLY A 63 4.53 3.73 -7.08
N ALA A 64 3.52 4.17 -6.34
CA ALA A 64 2.65 3.27 -5.61
C ALA A 64 1.19 3.67 -5.74
N PHE A 65 0.34 2.66 -5.78
CA PHE A 65 -1.11 2.77 -5.68
C PHE A 65 -1.57 1.98 -4.46
N ALA A 66 -2.63 2.43 -3.81
CA ALA A 66 -3.15 1.76 -2.64
C ALA A 66 -4.66 1.89 -2.54
N SER A 67 -5.32 0.84 -2.08
CA SER A 67 -6.74 0.84 -1.78
C SER A 67 -7.00 0.03 -0.51
N LEU A 68 -7.74 0.60 0.43
CA LEU A 68 -8.14 -0.06 1.66
C LEU A 68 -9.63 -0.38 1.60
N ASP A 69 -9.95 -1.63 1.35
CA ASP A 69 -11.31 -2.15 1.44
C ASP A 69 -11.56 -2.67 2.87
N ALA A 70 -11.94 -1.78 3.76
CA ALA A 70 -12.21 -2.11 5.15
C ALA A 70 -13.43 -3.04 5.32
N VAL A 71 -14.39 -3.00 4.39
CA VAL A 71 -15.60 -3.84 4.40
C VAL A 71 -15.31 -5.23 3.85
N GLY A 72 -14.62 -5.31 2.71
CA GLY A 72 -14.17 -6.57 2.12
C GLY A 72 -13.03 -7.23 2.91
N GLY A 73 -12.35 -6.47 3.75
CA GLY A 73 -11.30 -6.97 4.63
C GLY A 73 -9.93 -7.10 3.97
N TYR A 74 -9.60 -6.22 3.01
CA TYR A 74 -8.34 -6.28 2.27
C TYR A 74 -7.62 -4.93 2.16
N LEU A 75 -6.31 -4.99 2.26
CA LEU A 75 -5.39 -3.94 1.81
C LEU A 75 -4.84 -4.36 0.44
N TYR A 76 -4.98 -3.47 -0.55
CA TYR A 76 -4.43 -3.62 -1.88
C TYR A 76 -3.30 -2.62 -2.08
N LEU A 77 -2.18 -3.08 -2.60
CA LEU A 77 -1.00 -2.26 -2.88
C LEU A 77 -0.45 -2.64 -4.26
N THR A 78 -0.16 -1.64 -5.10
CA THR A 78 0.62 -1.86 -6.32
C THR A 78 1.82 -0.93 -6.31
N PHE A 79 3.01 -1.50 -6.47
CA PHE A 79 4.26 -0.77 -6.63
C PHE A 79 4.63 -0.85 -8.11
N ALA A 80 4.33 0.23 -8.83
CA ALA A 80 4.64 0.33 -10.25
C ALA A 80 6.15 0.34 -10.47
N GLY A 81 6.60 -0.35 -11.49
CA GLY A 81 8.02 -0.52 -11.82
C GLY A 81 8.37 -1.92 -12.30
N ASN A 82 9.63 -2.29 -12.21
CA ASN A 82 10.16 -3.54 -12.73
C ASN A 82 11.09 -4.21 -11.71
N MET A 83 11.14 -5.55 -11.76
CA MET A 83 12.08 -6.36 -10.98
C MET A 83 12.87 -7.28 -11.91
N GLN A 84 14.16 -6.99 -12.06
CA GLN A 84 15.07 -7.74 -12.89
C GLN A 84 15.17 -9.22 -12.49
N SER A 85 15.37 -10.11 -13.48
CA SER A 85 15.56 -11.56 -13.27
C SER A 85 16.95 -11.90 -12.71
N ASN A 86 17.39 -11.20 -11.67
CA ASN A 86 18.72 -11.31 -11.07
C ASN A 86 18.69 -11.51 -9.54
N PHE A 87 17.49 -11.84 -9.00
CA PHE A 87 17.23 -12.02 -7.58
C PHE A 87 17.37 -10.77 -6.72
N ASN A 88 17.36 -9.57 -7.28
CA ASN A 88 17.13 -8.35 -6.51
C ASN A 88 15.85 -8.50 -5.69
N LYS A 89 15.82 -7.82 -4.55
CA LYS A 89 14.74 -7.91 -3.59
C LYS A 89 13.86 -6.65 -3.63
N PHE A 90 12.58 -6.85 -3.67
CA PHE A 90 11.63 -5.85 -3.27
C PHE A 90 11.37 -6.03 -1.77
N GLU A 91 11.69 -5.01 -0.98
CA GLU A 91 11.50 -4.99 0.46
C GLU A 91 10.33 -4.08 0.79
N LEU A 92 9.37 -4.59 1.54
CA LEU A 92 8.20 -3.86 1.97
C LEU A 92 8.03 -3.98 3.48
N PHE A 93 7.85 -2.85 4.15
CA PHE A 93 7.53 -2.76 5.56
C PHE A 93 6.20 -2.05 5.76
N ILE A 94 5.39 -2.52 6.70
CA ILE A 94 4.08 -1.97 7.04
C ILE A 94 4.05 -1.66 8.53
N ASP A 95 3.70 -0.41 8.88
CA ASP A 95 3.40 0.06 10.23
C ASP A 95 1.87 0.30 10.30
N CYS A 96 1.16 -0.46 11.12
CA CYS A 96 -0.29 -0.37 11.23
C CYS A 96 -0.83 -0.64 12.65
N LYS A 97 0.06 -0.76 13.65
CA LYS A 97 -0.29 -1.02 15.05
C LYS A 97 0.33 0.00 15.96
N ALA A 98 -0.47 0.87 16.55
CA ALA A 98 0.03 1.91 17.44
C ALA A 98 0.86 1.32 18.60
N GLY A 99 2.13 1.79 18.73
CA GLY A 99 3.03 1.42 19.81
C GLY A 99 3.60 -0.01 19.74
N ALA A 100 3.51 -0.66 18.59
CA ALA A 100 4.14 -1.95 18.29
C ALA A 100 5.24 -1.78 17.23
N GLY A 101 5.84 -2.89 16.78
CA GLY A 101 6.82 -2.89 15.69
C GLY A 101 8.24 -2.48 16.09
N GLN A 102 9.05 -2.18 15.08
CA GLN A 102 10.45 -1.79 15.22
C GLN A 102 10.77 -0.57 14.35
N ASN A 103 11.12 0.56 14.95
CA ASN A 103 11.66 1.70 14.21
C ASN A 103 13.10 1.43 13.72
N GLN A 104 13.85 0.65 14.48
CA GLN A 104 15.18 0.19 14.09
C GLN A 104 15.21 -1.35 14.08
N LEU A 105 15.56 -1.92 12.94
CA LEU A 105 15.50 -3.36 12.74
C LEU A 105 16.49 -4.11 13.63
N ARG A 106 15.97 -5.12 14.32
CA ARG A 106 16.69 -6.12 15.10
C ARG A 106 17.09 -7.28 14.19
N SER A 107 18.06 -8.08 14.66
CA SER A 107 18.54 -9.29 13.97
C SER A 107 18.03 -10.60 14.61
N ASP A 108 17.05 -10.50 15.50
CA ASP A 108 16.43 -11.66 16.16
C ASP A 108 14.95 -11.84 15.80
N ASN A 109 14.56 -11.37 14.61
CA ASN A 109 13.26 -11.63 14.01
C ASN A 109 13.17 -13.07 13.50
N VAL A 110 11.98 -13.49 13.08
CA VAL A 110 11.80 -14.80 12.42
C VAL A 110 12.64 -14.88 11.14
N ASP A 111 13.24 -16.05 10.90
CA ASP A 111 14.02 -16.32 9.70
C ASP A 111 13.08 -16.51 8.50
N VAL A 112 13.16 -15.58 7.52
CA VAL A 112 12.50 -15.66 6.23
C VAL A 112 13.47 -15.23 5.13
N ASP A 113 13.26 -15.73 3.92
CA ASP A 113 14.07 -15.44 2.74
C ASP A 113 15.59 -15.55 3.02
N PHE A 114 16.03 -16.74 3.43
CA PHE A 114 17.44 -16.99 3.77
C PHE A 114 17.99 -16.02 4.83
N ASN A 115 17.17 -15.72 5.84
CA ASN A 115 17.46 -14.77 6.92
C ASN A 115 17.58 -13.30 6.47
N GLY A 116 16.96 -12.95 5.36
CA GLY A 116 17.07 -11.62 4.73
C GLY A 116 16.57 -10.48 5.60
N LEU A 117 15.44 -10.67 6.31
CA LEU A 117 14.95 -9.67 7.27
C LEU A 117 16.01 -9.33 8.32
N ASN A 118 16.65 -10.34 8.90
CA ASN A 118 17.68 -10.15 9.92
C ASN A 118 19.00 -9.65 9.35
N ARG A 119 19.24 -9.85 8.04
CA ARG A 119 20.42 -9.30 7.34
C ARG A 119 20.40 -7.76 7.28
N MET A 120 19.23 -7.15 7.38
CA MET A 120 19.08 -5.69 7.49
C MET A 120 19.05 -5.21 8.96
N GLY A 121 18.99 -6.12 9.91
CA GLY A 121 18.94 -5.84 11.34
C GLY A 121 20.30 -5.57 11.98
N ALA A 122 20.28 -5.18 13.26
CA ALA A 122 21.47 -4.86 14.04
C ALA A 122 22.48 -6.03 14.09
N ASP A 123 23.77 -5.70 13.96
CA ASP A 123 24.86 -6.65 14.07
C ASP A 123 25.90 -6.13 15.09
N ALA A 124 25.73 -6.54 16.33
CA ALA A 124 26.58 -6.09 17.42
C ALA A 124 28.07 -6.51 17.27
N ALA A 125 28.34 -7.62 16.57
CA ALA A 125 29.70 -8.10 16.35
C ALA A 125 30.49 -7.18 15.42
N ASN A 126 29.81 -6.52 14.49
CA ASN A 126 30.38 -5.59 13.52
C ASN A 126 30.03 -4.13 13.83
N ALA A 127 29.42 -3.84 14.98
CA ALA A 127 28.97 -2.52 15.40
C ALA A 127 28.02 -1.85 14.37
N LEU A 128 27.14 -2.62 13.74
CA LEU A 128 26.14 -2.12 12.78
C LEU A 128 24.79 -1.98 13.50
N PRO A 129 24.18 -0.79 13.45
CA PRO A 129 22.97 -0.51 14.24
C PRO A 129 21.69 -1.17 13.73
N GLY A 130 21.63 -1.55 12.46
CA GLY A 130 20.43 -2.01 11.76
C GLY A 130 19.71 -0.87 11.06
N LEU A 131 18.97 -1.20 9.99
CA LEU A 131 18.15 -0.23 9.26
C LEU A 131 17.21 0.50 10.21
N LYS A 132 17.27 1.82 10.18
CA LYS A 132 16.39 2.68 10.97
C LYS A 132 15.45 3.44 10.04
N PHE A 133 14.17 3.35 10.32
CA PHE A 133 13.11 4.05 9.60
C PHE A 133 12.94 5.49 10.07
N ASP A 134 12.13 6.24 9.36
CA ASP A 134 11.73 7.59 9.72
C ASP A 134 11.06 7.66 11.09
N ALA A 135 11.06 8.85 11.66
CA ALA A 135 10.36 9.09 12.92
C ALA A 135 8.86 8.81 12.76
N GLY A 136 8.32 8.00 13.67
CA GLY A 136 6.92 7.65 13.65
C GLY A 136 6.56 6.51 12.68
N PHE A 137 7.54 5.80 12.13
CA PHE A 137 7.35 4.54 11.43
C PHE A 137 7.96 3.41 12.26
N ASP A 138 7.12 2.50 12.75
CA ASP A 138 7.51 1.32 13.51
C ASP A 138 7.04 0.07 12.75
N ALA A 139 7.94 -0.59 12.01
CA ALA A 139 7.59 -1.73 11.17
C ALA A 139 6.95 -2.87 11.99
N ASP A 140 5.70 -3.22 11.70
CA ASP A 140 4.96 -4.35 12.28
C ASP A 140 5.02 -5.60 11.41
N PHE A 141 5.16 -5.40 10.10
CA PHE A 141 5.18 -6.49 9.11
C PHE A 141 6.24 -6.23 8.05
N TYR A 142 6.75 -7.31 7.55
CA TYR A 142 7.68 -7.40 6.45
C TYR A 142 7.14 -8.31 5.36
N PHE A 143 7.27 -7.86 4.14
CA PHE A 143 7.04 -8.66 2.94
C PHE A 143 8.23 -8.47 2.02
N THR A 144 8.70 -9.56 1.39
CA THR A 144 9.69 -9.45 0.33
C THR A 144 9.30 -10.31 -0.85
N CYS A 145 9.59 -9.83 -2.04
CA CYS A 145 9.56 -10.67 -3.21
C CYS A 145 10.81 -10.48 -4.06
N THR A 146 11.10 -11.47 -4.89
CA THR A 146 12.23 -11.46 -5.79
C THR A 146 11.87 -12.17 -7.10
N GLY A 147 12.46 -11.70 -8.18
CA GLY A 147 12.36 -12.31 -9.48
C GLY A 147 13.67 -12.94 -9.91
N GLY A 148 13.61 -14.13 -10.47
CA GLY A 148 14.81 -14.83 -10.96
C GLY A 148 14.47 -15.99 -11.88
N ASN A 149 15.52 -16.66 -12.35
CA ASN A 149 15.46 -17.82 -13.23
C ASN A 149 15.00 -17.52 -14.68
N ASP A 150 15.06 -18.57 -15.49
CA ASP A 150 14.53 -18.67 -16.85
C ASP A 150 13.81 -20.05 -16.97
N PRO A 151 12.48 -20.09 -17.06
CA PRO A 151 11.55 -18.95 -17.10
C PRO A 151 11.54 -18.14 -15.80
N TYR A 152 11.21 -16.84 -15.92
CA TYR A 152 11.10 -15.95 -14.77
C TYR A 152 10.16 -16.52 -13.72
N THR A 153 10.62 -16.53 -12.48
CA THR A 153 9.87 -17.02 -11.33
C THR A 153 9.83 -15.94 -10.26
N LEU A 154 8.65 -15.57 -9.84
CA LEU A 154 8.41 -14.72 -8.67
C LEU A 154 8.43 -15.59 -7.42
N TYR A 155 9.15 -15.15 -6.37
CA TYR A 155 9.18 -15.76 -5.04
C TYR A 155 8.75 -14.72 -4.01
N ALA A 156 8.05 -15.13 -2.95
CA ALA A 156 7.63 -14.20 -1.91
C ALA A 156 7.68 -14.80 -0.50
N ASN A 157 7.96 -13.93 0.47
CA ASN A 157 7.98 -14.24 1.89
C ASN A 157 7.23 -13.17 2.67
N PHE A 158 6.71 -13.55 3.84
CA PHE A 158 5.99 -12.68 4.75
C PHE A 158 6.40 -12.95 6.20
N ALA A 159 6.51 -11.89 7.02
CA ALA A 159 6.83 -12.02 8.44
C ALA A 159 6.18 -10.90 9.28
N GLN A 160 5.92 -11.23 10.54
CA GLN A 160 5.69 -10.23 11.58
C GLN A 160 7.02 -9.68 12.07
N VAL A 161 7.03 -8.38 12.38
CA VAL A 161 8.17 -7.68 12.99
C VAL A 161 7.73 -7.22 14.38
N LEU A 162 8.04 -8.02 15.40
CA LEU A 162 7.62 -7.74 16.77
C LEU A 162 8.63 -6.85 17.48
N THR A 163 8.18 -5.94 18.34
CA THR A 163 9.01 -5.02 19.13
C THR A 163 10.18 -5.73 19.87
N LYS A 164 9.99 -6.99 20.25
CA LYS A 164 11.00 -7.76 21.00
C LYS A 164 11.73 -8.80 20.14
N GLY A 165 11.55 -8.77 18.83
CA GLY A 165 12.07 -9.80 17.93
C GLY A 165 11.19 -11.05 17.90
N GLY A 166 11.62 -12.09 17.18
CA GLY A 166 10.82 -13.28 16.91
C GLY A 166 9.64 -12.98 15.97
N GLY A 167 8.51 -13.60 16.22
CA GLY A 167 7.30 -13.46 15.40
C GLY A 167 7.02 -14.72 14.59
N ILE A 168 5.98 -14.65 13.73
CA ILE A 168 5.70 -15.68 12.74
C ILE A 168 6.08 -15.17 11.36
N GLY A 169 6.48 -16.08 10.50
CA GLY A 169 6.78 -15.77 9.11
C GLY A 169 7.00 -17.04 8.32
N SER A 170 6.87 -16.94 7.01
CA SER A 170 7.10 -18.07 6.12
C SER A 170 7.33 -17.61 4.67
N TYR A 171 7.90 -18.51 3.91
CA TYR A 171 7.80 -18.49 2.47
C TYR A 171 6.33 -18.71 2.08
N ILE A 172 5.76 -17.78 1.32
CA ILE A 172 4.34 -17.81 0.93
C ILE A 172 4.11 -18.32 -0.48
N GLY A 173 5.17 -18.60 -1.23
CA GLY A 173 5.06 -19.30 -2.50
C GLY A 173 5.94 -18.75 -3.61
N GLN A 174 5.78 -19.39 -4.76
CA GLN A 174 6.39 -18.96 -6.02
C GLN A 174 5.42 -19.12 -7.18
N SER A 175 5.64 -18.37 -8.25
CA SER A 175 4.87 -18.48 -9.48
C SER A 175 5.71 -18.17 -10.70
N VAL A 176 5.40 -18.85 -11.79
CA VAL A 176 5.85 -18.52 -13.15
C VAL A 176 4.66 -18.00 -13.95
N THR A 177 4.91 -17.53 -15.16
CA THR A 177 3.83 -17.11 -16.07
C THR A 177 2.82 -18.24 -16.28
N ASP A 178 1.57 -18.01 -15.92
CA ASP A 178 0.47 -18.93 -16.23
C ASP A 178 0.24 -18.95 -17.75
N PRO A 179 0.28 -20.13 -18.40
CA PRO A 179 0.20 -20.21 -19.86
C PRO A 179 -1.18 -19.84 -20.42
N THR A 180 -2.21 -19.78 -19.59
CA THR A 180 -3.58 -19.46 -20.00
C THR A 180 -3.90 -17.99 -19.84
N SER A 181 -3.57 -17.41 -18.69
CA SER A 181 -3.87 -16.01 -18.35
C SER A 181 -2.71 -15.06 -18.66
N GLY A 182 -1.47 -15.57 -18.74
CA GLY A 182 -0.27 -14.75 -18.85
C GLY A 182 0.15 -14.09 -17.55
N VAL A 183 -0.58 -14.32 -16.45
CA VAL A 183 -0.33 -13.70 -15.14
C VAL A 183 0.75 -14.46 -14.38
N ILE A 184 1.62 -13.74 -13.67
CA ILE A 184 2.56 -14.30 -12.69
C ILE A 184 1.99 -13.95 -11.32
N ARG A 185 1.35 -14.92 -10.64
CA ARG A 185 0.67 -14.69 -9.36
C ARG A 185 0.86 -15.83 -8.38
N ILE A 186 1.17 -15.47 -7.15
CA ILE A 186 1.19 -16.34 -5.98
C ILE A 186 -0.17 -16.18 -5.27
N ASP A 187 -0.82 -17.32 -4.96
CA ASP A 187 -2.03 -17.40 -4.14
C ASP A 187 -1.66 -18.16 -2.86
N ASP A 188 -1.24 -17.44 -1.81
CA ASP A 188 -0.87 -18.07 -0.54
C ASP A 188 -2.10 -18.56 0.22
N VAL A 189 -2.05 -19.81 0.67
CA VAL A 189 -3.16 -20.46 1.40
C VAL A 189 -3.03 -20.33 2.92
N THR A 190 -1.87 -19.91 3.42
CA THR A 190 -1.59 -19.83 4.86
C THR A 190 -2.15 -18.54 5.46
N TYR A 191 -1.88 -17.42 4.82
CA TYR A 191 -2.32 -16.09 5.25
C TYR A 191 -3.39 -15.50 4.32
N GLY A 192 -3.62 -16.11 3.14
CA GLY A 192 -4.53 -15.59 2.12
C GLY A 192 -3.97 -14.37 1.37
N ILE A 193 -2.66 -14.16 1.43
CA ILE A 193 -1.97 -13.10 0.70
C ILE A 193 -1.89 -13.51 -0.78
N GLN A 194 -2.15 -12.56 -1.67
CA GLN A 194 -1.86 -12.70 -3.09
C GLN A 194 -0.75 -11.73 -3.48
N ALA A 195 0.15 -12.19 -4.35
CA ALA A 195 1.22 -11.37 -4.91
C ALA A 195 1.37 -11.64 -6.39
N ALA A 196 1.38 -10.60 -7.21
CA ALA A 196 1.58 -10.70 -8.65
C ALA A 196 2.67 -9.74 -9.13
N ILE A 197 3.18 -9.98 -10.34
CA ILE A 197 4.11 -9.06 -11.00
C ILE A 197 3.81 -8.97 -12.49
N ASP A 198 3.93 -7.76 -13.02
CA ASP A 198 3.95 -7.46 -14.44
C ASP A 198 5.12 -6.52 -14.77
N ASN A 199 6.17 -7.07 -15.37
CA ASN A 199 7.37 -6.35 -15.76
C ASN A 199 7.26 -5.69 -17.17
N SER A 200 6.07 -5.61 -17.74
CA SER A 200 5.91 -5.11 -19.13
C SER A 200 6.10 -3.60 -19.28
N ASN A 201 6.35 -2.88 -18.19
CA ASN A 201 6.66 -1.46 -18.23
C ASN A 201 7.97 -1.19 -18.98
N ILE A 202 7.97 -0.12 -19.80
CA ILE A 202 9.14 0.42 -20.51
C ILE A 202 9.23 1.94 -20.34
N LEU A 203 8.42 2.49 -19.45
CA LEU A 203 8.33 3.92 -19.15
C LEU A 203 8.65 4.12 -17.68
N GLY A 204 8.75 5.36 -17.27
CA GLY A 204 8.98 5.70 -15.88
C GLY A 204 10.31 6.39 -15.65
N VAL A 205 10.96 6.10 -14.53
CA VAL A 205 12.27 6.68 -14.21
C VAL A 205 13.36 6.01 -15.04
N ASP A 206 14.36 6.79 -15.46
CA ASP A 206 15.51 6.28 -16.20
C ASP A 206 16.70 5.97 -15.25
N GLY A 207 17.83 5.58 -15.84
CA GLY A 207 19.06 5.23 -15.09
C GLY A 207 19.87 6.43 -14.59
N ASP A 208 19.35 7.67 -14.69
CA ASP A 208 20.03 8.87 -14.20
C ASP A 208 19.38 9.40 -12.91
N PRO A 209 19.97 9.17 -11.72
CA PRO A 209 19.41 9.64 -10.44
C PRO A 209 19.24 11.18 -10.37
N ALA A 210 19.96 11.94 -11.18
CA ALA A 210 19.84 13.40 -11.29
C ALA A 210 18.98 13.82 -12.50
N GLY A 211 18.43 12.87 -13.24
CA GLY A 211 17.57 13.11 -14.41
C GLY A 211 16.22 13.73 -14.07
N THR A 212 15.45 13.99 -15.11
CA THR A 212 14.12 14.60 -15.01
C THR A 212 12.98 13.62 -15.31
N SER A 213 13.29 12.34 -15.53
CA SER A 213 12.30 11.29 -15.70
C SER A 213 11.49 11.08 -14.43
N THR A 214 10.26 10.68 -14.58
CA THR A 214 9.35 10.42 -13.46
C THR A 214 8.54 9.16 -13.72
N GLY A 215 8.11 8.48 -12.65
CA GLY A 215 7.22 7.32 -12.73
C GLY A 215 5.76 7.64 -13.07
N ALA A 216 5.45 8.90 -13.41
CA ALA A 216 4.09 9.31 -13.68
C ALA A 216 3.46 8.54 -14.86
N GLY A 217 2.31 7.92 -14.60
CA GLY A 217 1.54 7.17 -15.61
C GLY A 217 1.90 5.69 -15.71
N VAL A 218 2.92 5.22 -14.99
CA VAL A 218 3.21 3.78 -14.88
C VAL A 218 2.25 3.14 -13.87
N ALA A 219 1.67 2.01 -14.25
CA ALA A 219 0.67 1.30 -13.44
C ALA A 219 0.90 -0.21 -13.36
N THR A 220 1.95 -0.75 -14.00
CA THR A 220 2.31 -2.16 -13.91
C THR A 220 3.52 -2.35 -13.01
N GLY A 221 3.59 -3.47 -12.28
CA GLY A 221 4.67 -3.76 -11.36
C GLY A 221 4.29 -4.88 -10.38
N ILE A 222 4.67 -4.72 -9.12
CA ILE A 222 4.37 -5.68 -8.04
C ILE A 222 3.05 -5.30 -7.40
N GLU A 223 2.11 -6.24 -7.39
CA GLU A 223 0.78 -6.03 -6.82
C GLU A 223 0.49 -7.04 -5.70
N LEU A 224 -0.09 -6.55 -4.61
CA LEU A 224 -0.39 -7.31 -3.41
C LEU A 224 -1.84 -7.14 -2.98
N ARG A 225 -2.46 -8.24 -2.52
CA ARG A 225 -3.68 -8.22 -1.72
C ARG A 225 -3.40 -8.87 -0.38
N ILE A 226 -3.53 -8.12 0.70
CA ILE A 226 -3.25 -8.58 2.06
C ILE A 226 -4.54 -8.56 2.88
N PRO A 227 -5.00 -9.69 3.47
CA PRO A 227 -6.13 -9.65 4.39
C PRO A 227 -5.83 -8.77 5.60
N ILE A 228 -6.72 -7.83 5.93
CA ILE A 228 -6.59 -6.95 7.09
C ILE A 228 -6.49 -7.75 8.39
N SER A 229 -7.15 -8.89 8.46
CA SER A 229 -7.09 -9.81 9.61
C SER A 229 -5.68 -10.33 9.90
N VAL A 230 -4.85 -10.49 8.86
CA VAL A 230 -3.43 -10.90 9.00
C VAL A 230 -2.60 -9.77 9.62
N LEU A 231 -2.90 -8.53 9.23
CA LEU A 231 -2.27 -7.35 9.79
C LEU A 231 -2.74 -7.07 11.23
N GLY A 232 -3.92 -7.58 11.62
CA GLY A 232 -4.52 -7.26 12.91
C GLY A 232 -4.71 -5.75 13.10
N TRP A 233 -5.01 -5.05 11.99
CA TRP A 233 -5.27 -3.63 11.98
C TRP A 233 -6.50 -3.30 12.83
N ASP A 234 -6.45 -2.21 13.57
CA ASP A 234 -7.49 -1.80 14.54
C ASP A 234 -8.70 -1.10 13.90
N GLY A 235 -8.65 -0.87 12.59
CA GLY A 235 -9.69 -0.17 11.85
C GLY A 235 -9.56 1.35 11.85
N VAL A 236 -8.54 1.90 12.53
CA VAL A 236 -8.43 3.34 12.82
C VAL A 236 -7.05 3.89 12.52
N SER A 237 -6.00 3.20 13.02
CA SER A 237 -4.61 3.66 12.89
C SER A 237 -4.24 3.82 11.42
N PRO A 238 -3.45 4.85 11.05
CA PRO A 238 -2.94 4.97 9.70
C PRO A 238 -2.09 3.72 9.38
N ILE A 239 -2.25 3.20 8.17
CA ILE A 239 -1.35 2.17 7.63
C ILE A 239 -0.26 2.90 6.88
N LYS A 240 0.96 2.84 7.39
CA LYS A 240 2.14 3.42 6.74
C LYS A 240 2.91 2.34 6.01
N VAL A 241 3.43 2.67 4.85
CA VAL A 241 4.04 1.72 3.93
C VAL A 241 5.36 2.29 3.45
N CYS A 242 6.46 1.58 3.74
CA CYS A 242 7.80 1.86 3.25
C CYS A 242 8.26 0.71 2.35
N ALA A 243 8.71 1.00 1.14
CA ALA A 243 9.21 -0.02 0.23
C ALA A 243 10.46 0.46 -0.50
N PHE A 244 11.36 -0.48 -0.82
CA PHE A 244 12.54 -0.19 -1.61
C PHE A 244 13.09 -1.43 -2.31
N ILE A 245 13.96 -1.22 -3.30
CA ILE A 245 14.70 -2.29 -3.96
C ILE A 245 16.04 -2.50 -3.28
N ASN A 246 16.40 -3.76 -3.05
CA ASN A 246 17.64 -4.19 -2.43
C ASN A 246 18.37 -5.21 -3.33
N GLY A 247 19.65 -5.39 -3.13
CA GLY A 247 20.42 -6.46 -3.77
C GLY A 247 19.99 -7.85 -3.31
N GLY A 248 20.32 -8.87 -4.08
CA GLY A 248 19.89 -10.25 -3.85
C GLY A 248 20.30 -10.85 -2.49
N GLY A 249 21.29 -10.26 -1.82
CA GLY A 249 21.73 -10.63 -0.46
C GLY A 249 21.07 -9.84 0.66
N HIS A 250 20.09 -8.99 0.39
CA HIS A 250 19.50 -8.02 1.33
C HIS A 250 20.57 -7.07 1.94
N ASP A 251 21.60 -6.76 1.22
CA ASP A 251 22.81 -6.12 1.74
C ASP A 251 23.30 -4.91 0.95
N TYR A 252 22.52 -4.46 -0.03
CA TYR A 252 22.84 -3.29 -0.82
C TYR A 252 21.57 -2.57 -1.27
N ALA A 253 21.07 -1.65 -0.45
CA ALA A 253 19.89 -0.87 -0.77
C ALA A 253 20.12 0.05 -1.98
N SER A 254 19.19 0.04 -2.91
CA SER A 254 19.15 0.98 -4.03
C SER A 254 18.74 2.37 -3.57
N ASN A 255 18.64 3.29 -4.52
CA ASN A 255 18.00 4.59 -4.30
C ASN A 255 16.48 4.58 -4.63
N GLN A 256 15.93 3.42 -4.94
CA GLN A 256 14.51 3.26 -5.29
C GLN A 256 13.69 2.99 -4.03
N PHE A 257 13.33 4.07 -3.33
CA PHE A 257 12.43 4.07 -2.17
C PHE A 257 11.06 4.63 -2.56
N ILE A 258 10.04 4.15 -1.93
CA ILE A 258 8.67 4.65 -1.95
C ILE A 258 8.23 4.95 -0.50
N ALA A 259 8.07 6.28 -0.08
CA ALA A 259 8.21 7.48 -0.92
C ALA A 259 9.66 7.77 -1.35
N PRO A 260 9.82 8.58 -2.42
CA PRO A 260 11.13 8.82 -3.03
C PRO A 260 12.14 9.49 -2.09
N LEU A 261 13.40 9.16 -2.28
CA LEU A 261 14.51 9.95 -1.75
C LEU A 261 14.56 11.34 -2.43
N PRO A 262 15.21 12.34 -1.83
CA PRO A 262 15.46 13.60 -2.52
C PRO A 262 16.24 13.44 -3.82
N ALA A 263 16.01 14.33 -4.78
CA ALA A 263 16.66 14.29 -6.08
C ALA A 263 18.19 14.25 -5.97
N GLY A 264 18.82 13.42 -6.79
CA GLY A 264 20.27 13.26 -6.85
C GLY A 264 20.85 12.24 -5.86
N TYR A 265 20.04 11.59 -5.05
CA TYR A 265 20.50 10.47 -4.24
C TYR A 265 20.83 9.28 -5.13
N GLY A 266 22.04 8.73 -4.96
CA GLY A 266 22.43 7.44 -5.52
C GLY A 266 22.05 6.27 -4.61
N ASN A 267 22.47 5.07 -4.99
CA ASN A 267 22.25 3.88 -4.17
C ASN A 267 22.74 4.06 -2.74
N MET A 268 21.93 3.58 -1.78
CA MET A 268 22.16 3.81 -0.35
C MET A 268 23.15 2.82 0.27
N GLY A 269 23.40 1.67 -0.39
CA GLY A 269 24.41 0.71 0.05
C GLY A 269 23.95 -0.18 1.21
N GLU A 270 24.84 -0.45 2.16
CA GLU A 270 24.59 -1.38 3.28
C GLU A 270 23.39 -0.97 4.15
N PRO A 271 22.29 -1.73 4.17
CA PRO A 271 21.08 -1.33 4.89
C PRO A 271 21.28 -1.14 6.41
N ARG A 272 22.19 -1.91 7.02
CA ARG A 272 22.42 -1.88 8.48
C ARG A 272 23.01 -0.57 9.01
N VAL A 273 23.48 0.31 8.12
CA VAL A 273 23.97 1.64 8.49
C VAL A 273 23.01 2.77 8.06
N LEU A 274 21.92 2.44 7.41
CA LEU A 274 20.97 3.45 6.97
C LEU A 274 20.13 3.94 8.14
N ASP A 275 20.05 5.26 8.25
CA ASP A 275 19.13 5.99 9.13
C ASP A 275 18.25 6.89 8.25
N LEU A 276 17.03 6.43 7.95
CA LEU A 276 16.10 7.19 7.10
C LEU A 276 15.64 8.46 7.81
N SER A 277 15.61 8.49 9.15
CA SER A 277 15.18 9.67 9.91
C SER A 277 16.06 10.91 9.74
N VAL A 278 17.22 10.77 9.08
CA VAL A 278 18.09 11.92 8.74
C VAL A 278 18.05 12.25 7.24
N VAL A 279 17.33 11.47 6.44
CA VAL A 279 17.04 11.80 5.05
C VAL A 279 15.86 12.79 5.04
N PRO A 280 15.92 13.87 4.24
CA PRO A 280 14.80 14.79 4.14
C PRO A 280 13.52 14.09 3.63
N ASP A 281 12.37 14.55 4.12
CA ASP A 281 11.04 14.00 3.87
C ASP A 281 10.89 12.55 4.41
N ASP A 282 9.68 12.03 4.45
CA ASP A 282 9.42 10.67 4.91
C ASP A 282 9.56 9.66 3.76
N GLN A 283 10.28 8.56 3.99
CA GLN A 283 10.41 7.48 3.02
C GLN A 283 9.31 6.43 3.18
N PHE A 284 8.13 6.86 3.56
CA PHE A 284 6.91 6.06 3.60
C PHE A 284 5.72 6.88 3.10
N PHE A 285 4.64 6.21 2.76
CA PHE A 285 3.35 6.85 2.48
C PHE A 285 2.25 6.24 3.35
N ILE A 286 1.10 6.93 3.43
CA ILE A 286 -0.01 6.53 4.28
C ILE A 286 -1.16 6.01 3.41
N VAL A 287 -1.69 4.84 3.78
CA VAL A 287 -2.87 4.22 3.19
C VAL A 287 -3.96 4.12 4.24
N GLY A 288 -5.13 4.61 3.93
CA GLY A 288 -6.14 4.70 4.97
C GLY A 288 -5.63 5.57 6.12
N GLY A 289 -6.24 5.51 7.27
CA GLY A 289 -5.94 6.46 8.31
C GLY A 289 -6.58 7.78 7.91
N GLY A 290 -7.87 7.70 7.70
CA GLY A 290 -8.73 8.81 8.07
C GLY A 290 -8.40 9.09 9.53
N THR A 291 -8.43 10.34 9.92
CA THR A 291 -8.62 10.72 11.33
C THR A 291 -9.27 9.58 12.08
N PRO A 292 -8.75 9.18 13.28
CA PRO A 292 -9.45 8.21 14.15
C PRO A 292 -10.94 8.44 13.97
N PRO A 293 -11.81 7.41 13.91
CA PRO A 293 -13.23 7.67 13.70
C PRO A 293 -13.52 8.86 14.57
N ASN A 294 -13.77 10.01 13.92
CA ASN A 294 -14.01 11.23 14.65
C ASN A 294 -15.05 10.82 15.67
N PRO A 295 -14.77 10.83 16.98
CA PRO A 295 -15.77 10.42 17.96
C PRO A 295 -17.06 11.22 17.74
N CYS A 296 -16.97 12.21 16.86
CA CYS A 296 -18.03 13.08 16.42
C CYS A 296 -18.00 13.25 14.89
N PRO A 297 -18.37 12.23 14.09
CA PRO A 297 -18.31 12.30 12.62
C PRO A 297 -19.11 13.47 12.04
N SER A 298 -20.13 13.91 12.76
CA SER A 298 -20.99 15.03 12.40
C SER A 298 -20.39 16.41 12.68
N ASP A 299 -19.25 16.49 13.37
CA ASP A 299 -18.46 17.72 13.55
C ASP A 299 -17.56 17.90 12.34
N LEU A 300 -18.07 18.57 11.32
CA LEU A 300 -17.40 18.72 10.04
C LEU A 300 -16.34 19.82 10.03
N ASN A 301 -16.41 20.74 11.00
CA ASN A 301 -15.47 21.86 11.11
C ASN A 301 -14.36 21.63 12.16
N GLY A 302 -14.47 20.58 13.01
CA GLY A 302 -13.47 20.20 13.99
C GLY A 302 -13.46 21.07 15.25
N ASP A 303 -14.56 21.75 15.58
CA ASP A 303 -14.64 22.65 16.75
C ASP A 303 -15.13 21.95 18.02
N ASN A 304 -15.35 20.64 17.99
CA ASN A 304 -15.89 19.76 19.04
C ASN A 304 -17.37 20.03 19.39
N LEU A 305 -18.13 20.62 18.46
CA LEU A 305 -19.55 20.88 18.57
C LEU A 305 -20.28 20.56 17.27
N VAL A 306 -21.25 19.67 17.29
CA VAL A 306 -22.17 19.50 16.15
C VAL A 306 -23.25 20.57 16.25
N ASN A 307 -23.26 21.50 15.31
CA ASN A 307 -24.14 22.68 15.36
C ASN A 307 -24.51 23.19 13.94
N GLY A 308 -25.04 24.44 13.87
CA GLY A 308 -25.44 25.03 12.59
C GLY A 308 -24.30 25.30 11.61
N ALA A 309 -23.03 25.36 12.06
CA ALA A 309 -21.88 25.52 11.17
C ALA A 309 -21.62 24.22 10.37
N ASP A 310 -21.71 23.06 11.03
CA ASP A 310 -21.57 21.74 10.42
C ASP A 310 -22.71 21.44 9.47
N LEU A 311 -23.92 21.76 9.90
CA LEU A 311 -25.10 21.66 9.05
C LEU A 311 -24.94 22.51 7.77
N GLY A 312 -24.38 23.70 7.90
CA GLY A 312 -24.08 24.57 6.75
C GLY A 312 -23.08 23.93 5.78
N GLN A 313 -22.03 23.28 6.28
CA GLN A 313 -21.06 22.54 5.45
C GLN A 313 -21.73 21.34 4.75
N MET A 314 -22.50 20.53 5.48
CA MET A 314 -23.24 19.39 4.92
C MET A 314 -24.18 19.83 3.78
N LEU A 315 -24.97 20.88 4.01
CA LEU A 315 -25.90 21.40 3.02
C LEU A 315 -25.19 22.00 1.78
N GLY A 316 -23.94 22.48 1.96
CA GLY A 316 -23.12 23.02 0.88
C GLY A 316 -22.63 21.96 -0.11
N VAL A 317 -22.62 20.68 0.28
CA VAL A 317 -22.18 19.53 -0.53
C VAL A 317 -23.29 18.50 -0.75
N TRP A 318 -24.55 18.93 -0.65
CA TRP A 318 -25.71 18.07 -0.79
C TRP A 318 -25.81 17.43 -2.16
N GLY A 319 -26.00 16.12 -2.22
CA GLY A 319 -26.12 15.35 -3.45
C GLY A 319 -24.97 14.37 -3.66
N PRO A 320 -24.62 14.00 -4.90
CA PRO A 320 -23.56 13.03 -5.18
C PRO A 320 -22.22 13.48 -4.58
N CYS A 321 -21.60 12.59 -3.82
CA CYS A 321 -20.40 12.83 -3.06
C CYS A 321 -19.28 11.93 -3.61
N PRO A 322 -18.24 12.48 -4.28
CA PRO A 322 -17.09 11.67 -4.67
C PRO A 322 -16.35 11.16 -3.43
N ALA A 323 -15.59 10.09 -3.57
CA ALA A 323 -14.81 9.49 -2.49
C ALA A 323 -14.08 10.55 -1.63
N LEU A 324 -14.07 10.36 -0.30
CA LEU A 324 -13.56 11.29 0.71
C LEU A 324 -14.45 12.54 0.94
N CYS A 325 -15.74 12.34 1.07
CA CYS A 325 -16.68 13.40 1.45
C CYS A 325 -17.05 13.29 2.94
N PRO A 326 -16.52 14.15 3.81
CA PRO A 326 -16.79 14.06 5.26
C PRO A 326 -18.27 14.23 5.65
N ALA A 327 -19.08 14.78 4.77
CA ALA A 327 -20.51 15.00 5.01
C ALA A 327 -21.39 13.77 4.65
N ASP A 328 -20.85 12.77 3.97
CA ASP A 328 -21.46 11.47 3.69
C ASP A 328 -21.19 10.56 4.89
N LEU A 329 -22.06 10.62 5.87
CA LEU A 329 -21.86 9.97 7.18
C LEU A 329 -22.15 8.47 7.17
N ASP A 330 -22.95 7.98 6.20
CA ASP A 330 -23.27 6.58 6.03
C ASP A 330 -22.49 5.91 4.90
N ASN A 331 -21.64 6.68 4.20
CA ASN A 331 -20.76 6.23 3.10
C ASN A 331 -21.53 5.57 1.94
N ASP A 332 -22.73 6.06 1.61
CA ASP A 332 -23.53 5.57 0.49
C ASP A 332 -23.21 6.26 -0.83
N GLY A 333 -22.31 7.25 -0.82
CA GLY A 333 -21.91 8.05 -1.98
C GLY A 333 -22.79 9.27 -2.24
N LEU A 334 -23.72 9.59 -1.32
CA LEU A 334 -24.65 10.71 -1.45
C LEU A 334 -24.79 11.44 -0.12
N VAL A 335 -24.56 12.73 -0.07
CA VAL A 335 -25.02 13.54 1.06
C VAL A 335 -26.53 13.79 0.94
N SER A 336 -27.31 13.21 1.83
CA SER A 336 -28.75 13.07 1.73
C SER A 336 -29.48 13.28 3.09
N GLY A 337 -30.76 12.97 3.13
CA GLY A 337 -31.55 12.98 4.36
C GLY A 337 -31.12 11.96 5.40
N SER A 338 -30.41 10.90 5.00
CA SER A 338 -29.82 9.89 5.88
C SER A 338 -28.71 10.49 6.74
N ASP A 339 -27.78 11.20 6.10
CA ASP A 339 -26.65 11.88 6.75
C ASP A 339 -27.12 13.01 7.64
N LEU A 340 -28.09 13.78 7.15
CA LEU A 340 -28.73 14.82 7.96
C LEU A 340 -29.37 14.23 9.22
N GLY A 341 -30.00 13.07 9.10
CA GLY A 341 -30.57 12.36 10.24
C GLY A 341 -29.53 11.96 11.28
N GLN A 342 -28.36 11.46 10.82
CA GLN A 342 -27.23 11.12 11.69
C GLN A 342 -26.64 12.38 12.36
N MET A 343 -26.43 13.46 11.61
CA MET A 343 -25.94 14.74 12.15
C MET A 343 -26.88 15.30 13.22
N LEU A 344 -28.19 15.31 12.96
CA LEU A 344 -29.18 15.80 13.95
C LEU A 344 -29.24 14.90 15.19
N GLY A 345 -28.97 13.60 15.05
CA GLY A 345 -28.87 12.66 16.17
C GLY A 345 -27.63 12.87 17.04
N ALA A 346 -26.58 13.48 16.50
CA ALA A 346 -25.33 13.77 17.18
C ALA A 346 -25.23 15.25 17.67
N TRP A 347 -26.32 16.03 17.58
CA TRP A 347 -26.29 17.45 17.85
C TRP A 347 -25.85 17.82 19.27
N GLY A 348 -24.86 18.69 19.41
CA GLY A 348 -24.33 19.15 20.68
C GLY A 348 -22.82 18.96 20.82
N VAL A 349 -22.36 18.88 22.08
CA VAL A 349 -20.93 18.68 22.39
C VAL A 349 -20.50 17.28 21.99
N CYS A 350 -19.38 17.17 21.27
CA CYS A 350 -18.79 15.91 20.92
C CYS A 350 -18.37 15.10 22.16
N PRO A 351 -18.55 13.77 22.17
CA PRO A 351 -18.00 12.93 23.23
C PRO A 351 -16.48 13.06 23.24
N GLY A 352 -15.90 13.37 24.42
CA GLY A 352 -14.47 13.50 24.64
C GLY A 352 -13.78 12.16 24.86
#